data_353d44a8f6f4bdb0fcc65111a5cd8ffc
#
_entry.id   353d44a8f6f4bdb0fcc65111a5cd8ffc
#
_cell.length_a   1.000
_cell.length_b   1.000
_cell.length_c   1.000
_cell.angle_alpha   90.00
_cell.angle_beta   90.00
_cell.angle_gamma   90.00
#
_symmetry.space_group_name_H-M   'P 1'
#
loop_
_entity.id
_entity.type
_entity.pdbx_description
1 polymer ?
#
loop_
_entity_poly.entity_id
_entity_poly.type
_entity_poly.pdbx_seq_one_letter_code
_entity_poly.pdbx_strand_id
1 'polypeptide(L)'
;MLRSWKVAMFGIALATAPVVGCASAPARYDRVYVRREPPPPRREVIVESPGPDYVYIRGHWIGGRGGEYEWVPGHWVRPEGRYRGWVDGHWAHDRGGWYYIEGHWR
;
A
#
# COMPACT_ATOMS: atom_id res chain seq x y z
N MET A 1 -32.98 -23.48 62.86
CA MET A 1 -32.57 -24.12 61.65
C MET A 1 -31.74 -23.20 60.79
N LEU A 2 -30.53 -23.31 60.99
CA LEU A 2 -29.64 -22.48 60.25
C LEU A 2 -29.20 -23.17 59.02
N ARG A 3 -29.53 -22.61 57.97
CA ARG A 3 -29.04 -23.08 56.71
C ARG A 3 -27.83 -22.27 56.31
N SER A 4 -26.73 -22.89 56.32
CA SER A 4 -25.60 -22.30 55.77
C SER A 4 -25.75 -22.20 54.26
N TRP A 5 -26.02 -21.07 53.85
CA TRP A 5 -26.02 -20.80 52.43
C TRP A 5 -24.59 -20.65 51.99
N LYS A 6 -24.08 -21.72 51.56
CA LYS A 6 -22.84 -21.60 50.86
C LYS A 6 -23.17 -21.02 49.52
N VAL A 7 -23.17 -19.77 49.48
CA VAL A 7 -23.14 -19.09 48.21
C VAL A 7 -21.79 -19.44 47.61
N ALA A 8 -21.84 -20.33 46.73
CA ALA A 8 -20.68 -20.58 45.96
C ALA A 8 -20.47 -19.31 45.14
N MET A 9 -19.61 -18.52 45.62
CA MET A 9 -19.11 -17.43 44.79
C MET A 9 -18.29 -18.06 43.71
N PHE A 10 -18.93 -18.28 42.65
CA PHE A 10 -18.20 -18.56 41.43
C PHE A 10 -17.49 -17.27 41.09
N GLY A 11 -16.24 -17.24 41.50
CA GLY A 11 -15.40 -16.27 40.89
C GLY A 11 -15.39 -16.54 39.40
N ILE A 12 -16.10 -15.76 38.69
CA ILE A 12 -15.95 -15.73 37.27
C ILE A 12 -14.56 -15.26 37.05
N ALA A 13 -13.70 -16.20 36.81
CA ALA A 13 -12.44 -15.87 36.27
C ALA A 13 -12.72 -15.28 34.90
N LEU A 14 -12.84 -14.00 34.89
CA LEU A 14 -12.79 -13.27 33.63
C LEU A 14 -11.44 -13.58 33.03
N ALA A 15 -11.43 -14.56 32.20
CA ALA A 15 -10.31 -14.69 31.31
C ALA A 15 -10.31 -13.46 30.45
N THR A 16 -9.65 -12.46 30.93
CA THR A 16 -9.28 -11.37 30.05
C THR A 16 -8.33 -11.98 29.08
N ALA A 17 -8.87 -12.39 27.96
CA ALA A 17 -8.02 -12.70 26.84
C ALA A 17 -7.16 -11.47 26.63
N PRO A 18 -5.85 -11.60 26.73
CA PRO A 18 -5.02 -10.48 26.38
C PRO A 18 -5.39 -10.14 24.96
N VAL A 19 -5.90 -8.95 24.78
CA VAL A 19 -5.96 -8.39 23.47
C VAL A 19 -4.53 -8.30 23.04
N VAL A 20 -4.03 -9.36 22.46
CA VAL A 20 -2.77 -9.31 21.76
C VAL A 20 -2.97 -8.20 20.75
N GLY A 21 -2.34 -7.09 21.00
CA GLY A 21 -2.48 -5.96 20.13
C GLY A 21 -2.11 -6.36 18.72
N CYS A 22 -3.12 -6.71 17.96
CA CYS A 22 -2.99 -6.87 16.53
C CYS A 22 -2.54 -5.57 15.88
N ALA A 23 -2.45 -4.54 16.66
CA ALA A 23 -2.09 -3.22 16.22
C ALA A 23 -0.65 -3.09 15.78
N SER A 24 0.20 -4.04 16.06
CA SER A 24 1.61 -3.94 15.72
C SER A 24 2.02 -4.74 14.51
N ALA A 25 1.11 -5.44 13.88
CA ALA A 25 1.43 -6.01 12.59
C ALA A 25 1.49 -4.84 11.59
N PRO A 26 2.66 -4.52 11.03
CA PRO A 26 2.70 -3.58 9.93
C PRO A 26 1.72 -4.08 8.89
N ALA A 27 0.89 -3.20 8.38
CA ALA A 27 0.02 -3.53 7.27
C ALA A 27 0.90 -4.17 6.21
N ARG A 28 0.79 -5.46 6.09
CA ARG A 28 1.42 -6.15 4.99
C ARG A 28 0.63 -5.73 3.78
N TYR A 29 1.18 -4.79 3.07
CA TYR A 29 0.72 -4.57 1.72
C TYR A 29 0.94 -5.88 1.00
N ASP A 30 -0.14 -6.54 0.64
CA ASP A 30 -0.05 -7.69 -0.24
C ASP A 30 0.57 -7.19 -1.53
N ARG A 31 1.84 -7.45 -1.69
CA ARG A 31 2.55 -7.10 -2.91
C ARG A 31 1.93 -7.87 -4.06
N VAL A 32 1.63 -7.14 -5.10
CA VAL A 32 1.22 -7.77 -6.35
C VAL A 32 2.49 -8.14 -7.11
N TYR A 33 2.74 -9.43 -7.20
CA TYR A 33 3.92 -9.95 -7.89
C TYR A 33 3.62 -10.26 -9.33
N VAL A 34 4.56 -9.93 -10.19
CA VAL A 34 4.57 -10.34 -11.58
C VAL A 34 5.83 -11.16 -11.83
N ARG A 35 5.69 -12.30 -12.50
CA ARG A 35 6.81 -13.21 -12.71
C ARG A 35 7.78 -12.77 -13.79
N ARG A 36 7.30 -12.08 -14.79
CA ARG A 36 8.09 -11.58 -15.88
C ARG A 36 8.72 -10.25 -15.55
N GLU A 37 9.89 -10.01 -16.04
CA GLU A 37 10.51 -8.70 -15.97
C GLU A 37 9.60 -7.63 -16.58
N PRO A 38 9.50 -6.44 -15.98
CA PRO A 38 8.72 -5.36 -16.57
C PRO A 38 9.21 -5.00 -17.96
N PRO A 39 8.31 -4.72 -18.89
CA PRO A 39 8.71 -4.23 -20.19
C PRO A 39 9.43 -2.88 -20.07
N PRO A 40 10.24 -2.50 -21.05
CA PRO A 40 10.79 -1.16 -21.09
C PRO A 40 9.69 -0.10 -21.05
N PRO A 41 9.92 1.05 -20.42
CA PRO A 41 8.95 2.13 -20.44
C PRO A 41 8.59 2.53 -21.86
N ARG A 42 7.32 2.81 -22.09
CA ARG A 42 6.87 3.32 -23.38
C ARG A 42 7.36 4.75 -23.57
N ARG A 43 7.69 5.07 -24.80
CA ARG A 43 7.94 6.45 -25.16
C ARG A 43 6.62 7.19 -25.19
N GLU A 44 6.57 8.29 -24.47
CA GLU A 44 5.42 9.17 -24.46
C GLU A 44 5.81 10.55 -24.95
N VAL A 45 4.89 11.14 -25.70
CA VAL A 45 5.02 12.56 -26.05
C VAL A 45 4.52 13.35 -24.85
N ILE A 46 5.42 14.07 -24.21
CA ILE A 46 5.05 14.93 -23.10
C ILE A 46 4.37 16.17 -23.66
N VAL A 47 3.11 16.30 -23.37
CA VAL A 47 2.34 17.47 -23.74
C VAL A 47 2.81 18.65 -22.90
N GLU A 48 2.73 19.85 -23.45
CA GLU A 48 3.10 21.06 -22.74
C GLU A 48 2.39 21.19 -21.39
N SER A 49 3.12 21.66 -20.37
CA SER A 49 2.58 21.86 -19.03
C SER A 49 1.37 22.79 -19.05
N PRO A 50 0.29 22.45 -18.32
CA PRO A 50 -0.86 23.35 -18.17
C PRO A 50 -0.55 24.64 -17.41
N GLY A 51 0.54 24.67 -16.68
CA GLY A 51 0.94 25.84 -15.90
C GLY A 51 2.17 25.59 -15.05
N PRO A 52 2.70 26.62 -14.36
CA PRO A 52 3.94 26.51 -13.61
C PRO A 52 3.84 25.66 -12.35
N ASP A 53 2.65 25.45 -11.84
CA ASP A 53 2.42 24.73 -10.61
C ASP A 53 2.16 23.22 -10.82
N TYR A 54 2.39 22.75 -12.02
CA TYR A 54 2.15 21.34 -12.34
C TYR A 54 3.44 20.53 -12.35
N VAL A 55 3.33 19.30 -11.89
CA VAL A 55 4.41 18.30 -11.89
C VAL A 55 4.02 17.17 -12.82
N TYR A 56 4.95 16.75 -13.68
CA TYR A 56 4.71 15.63 -14.57
C TYR A 56 5.03 14.32 -13.87
N ILE A 57 4.07 13.43 -13.86
CA ILE A 57 4.24 12.06 -13.42
C ILE A 57 4.43 11.19 -14.65
N ARG A 58 5.59 10.56 -14.77
CA ARG A 58 5.89 9.71 -15.91
C ARG A 58 4.97 8.52 -16.01
N GLY A 59 4.63 8.15 -17.22
CA GLY A 59 3.97 6.89 -17.48
C GLY A 59 4.81 5.72 -16.97
N HIS A 60 4.14 4.69 -16.52
CA HIS A 60 4.82 3.53 -15.95
C HIS A 60 3.95 2.29 -16.02
N TRP A 61 4.60 1.15 -15.92
CA TRP A 61 3.92 -0.12 -15.85
C TRP A 61 3.51 -0.41 -14.41
N ILE A 62 2.32 -0.96 -14.25
CA ILE A 62 1.85 -1.51 -12.97
C ILE A 62 1.47 -2.97 -13.18
N GLY A 63 1.42 -3.74 -12.09
CA GLY A 63 0.90 -5.08 -12.14
C GLY A 63 -0.61 -5.07 -12.28
N GLY A 64 -1.10 -5.59 -13.39
CA GLY A 64 -2.52 -5.72 -13.66
C GLY A 64 -3.09 -7.04 -13.16
N ARG A 65 -4.38 -7.23 -13.40
CA ARG A 65 -5.05 -8.48 -13.09
C ARG A 65 -4.48 -9.63 -13.95
N GLY A 66 -4.41 -10.81 -13.36
CA GLY A 66 -3.93 -11.99 -14.07
C GLY A 66 -2.42 -12.04 -14.26
N GLY A 67 -1.66 -11.19 -13.56
CA GLY A 67 -0.21 -11.20 -13.62
C GLY A 67 0.37 -10.57 -14.87
N GLU A 68 -0.41 -9.77 -15.59
CA GLU A 68 0.04 -9.03 -16.74
C GLU A 68 0.33 -7.57 -16.39
N TYR A 69 1.15 -6.93 -17.22
CA TYR A 69 1.46 -5.53 -17.05
C TYR A 69 0.42 -4.64 -17.68
N GLU A 70 0.09 -3.56 -16.98
CA GLU A 70 -0.80 -2.54 -17.44
C GLU A 70 -0.07 -1.20 -17.47
N TRP A 71 -0.24 -0.46 -18.56
CA TRP A 71 0.40 0.84 -18.70
C TRP A 71 -0.45 1.96 -18.12
N VAL A 72 0.16 2.75 -17.24
CA VAL A 72 -0.44 3.98 -16.73
C VAL A 72 0.18 5.15 -17.47
N PRO A 73 -0.59 5.90 -18.26
CA PRO A 73 -0.05 7.04 -18.99
C PRO A 73 0.48 8.12 -18.08
N GLY A 74 1.53 8.78 -18.53
CA GLY A 74 2.04 9.97 -17.84
C GLY A 74 1.04 11.12 -17.90
N HIS A 75 1.07 11.94 -16.89
CA HIS A 75 0.14 13.06 -16.80
C HIS A 75 0.66 14.17 -15.90
N TRP A 76 0.12 15.35 -16.10
CA TRP A 76 0.39 16.51 -15.27
C TRP A 76 -0.53 16.54 -14.07
N VAL A 77 0.03 16.79 -12.90
CA VAL A 77 -0.72 16.87 -11.65
C VAL A 77 -0.32 18.11 -10.89
N ARG A 78 -1.30 18.77 -10.35
CA ARG A 78 -1.07 19.89 -9.43
C ARG A 78 -0.88 19.34 -8.02
N PRO A 79 0.29 19.50 -7.38
CA PRO A 79 0.51 19.02 -6.04
C PRO A 79 -0.44 19.67 -5.03
N GLU A 80 -0.84 18.92 -4.05
CA GLU A 80 -1.64 19.44 -2.94
C GLU A 80 -0.75 19.82 -1.76
N GLY A 81 -1.19 20.81 -1.00
CA GLY A 81 -0.53 21.19 0.24
C GLY A 81 0.90 21.66 0.07
N ARG A 82 1.80 21.06 0.83
CA ARG A 82 3.21 21.47 0.91
C ARG A 82 4.11 20.81 -0.13
N TYR A 83 3.57 19.89 -0.88
CA TYR A 83 4.38 19.14 -1.83
C TYR A 83 4.83 20.01 -2.99
N ARG A 84 6.07 19.79 -3.42
CA ARG A 84 6.69 20.54 -4.52
C ARG A 84 7.21 19.63 -5.62
N GLY A 85 7.39 18.36 -5.34
CA GLY A 85 7.95 17.43 -6.29
C GLY A 85 7.40 16.04 -6.14
N TRP A 86 7.73 15.22 -7.09
CA TRP A 86 7.32 13.82 -7.16
C TRP A 86 8.54 12.93 -7.27
N VAL A 87 8.53 11.85 -6.51
CA VAL A 87 9.51 10.77 -6.63
C VAL A 87 8.86 9.63 -7.37
N ASP A 88 9.40 9.29 -8.53
CA ASP A 88 8.86 8.18 -9.32
C ASP A 88 8.95 6.87 -8.57
N GLY A 89 7.93 6.04 -8.74
CA GLY A 89 7.99 4.67 -8.31
C GLY A 89 8.94 3.86 -9.17
N HIS A 90 9.21 2.66 -8.77
CA HIS A 90 10.09 1.77 -9.52
C HIS A 90 9.76 0.31 -9.27
N TRP A 91 10.19 -0.53 -10.18
CA TRP A 91 10.06 -1.97 -10.04
C TRP A 91 11.25 -2.52 -9.25
N ALA A 92 10.95 -3.44 -8.35
CA ALA A 92 11.95 -4.18 -7.59
C ALA A 92 11.70 -5.68 -7.74
N HIS A 93 12.67 -6.46 -7.38
CA HIS A 93 12.62 -7.90 -7.53
C HIS A 93 13.04 -8.59 -6.24
N ASP A 94 12.28 -9.60 -5.86
CA ASP A 94 12.63 -10.49 -4.77
C ASP A 94 12.26 -11.95 -5.10
N ARG A 95 12.22 -12.82 -4.12
CA ARG A 95 11.91 -14.24 -4.33
C ARG A 95 10.51 -14.50 -4.88
N GLY A 96 9.58 -13.61 -4.62
CA GLY A 96 8.21 -13.73 -5.11
C GLY A 96 8.04 -13.29 -6.56
N GLY A 97 9.00 -12.57 -7.09
CA GLY A 97 8.97 -12.02 -8.43
C GLY A 97 9.19 -10.51 -8.44
N TRP A 98 8.64 -9.86 -9.44
CA TRP A 98 8.71 -8.42 -9.61
C TRP A 98 7.53 -7.73 -8.93
N TYR A 99 7.80 -6.64 -8.23
CA TYR A 99 6.76 -5.82 -7.60
C TYR A 99 7.08 -4.35 -7.76
N TYR A 100 6.02 -3.55 -7.79
CA TYR A 100 6.14 -2.11 -7.97
C TYR A 100 6.15 -1.40 -6.63
N ILE A 101 7.11 -0.50 -6.45
CA ILE A 101 7.17 0.41 -5.33
C ILE A 101 6.58 1.74 -5.77
N GLU A 102 5.49 2.13 -5.15
CA GLU A 102 4.75 3.34 -5.51
C GLU A 102 5.61 4.60 -5.41
N GLY A 103 5.39 5.50 -6.35
CA GLY A 103 5.93 6.84 -6.23
C GLY A 103 5.25 7.63 -5.11
N HIS A 104 5.83 8.73 -4.74
CA HIS A 104 5.28 9.55 -3.66
C HIS A 104 5.62 11.03 -3.84
N TRP A 105 4.82 11.83 -3.19
CA TRP A 105 5.06 13.27 -3.12
C TRP A 105 6.12 13.62 -2.07
N ARG A 106 6.86 14.68 -2.35
CA ARG A 106 7.85 15.25 -1.42
C ARG A 106 7.79 16.77 -1.35
#